data_f4b8a6e5b534f8a9ad3298a9f45d3092
#
_entry.id   f4b8a6e5b534f8a9ad3298a9f45d3092
#
_cell.length_a   1.000
_cell.length_b   1.000
_cell.length_c   1.000
_cell.angle_alpha   90.00
_cell.angle_beta   90.00
_cell.angle_gamma   90.00
#
_symmetry.space_group_name_H-M   'P 1'
#
loop_
_entity.id
_entity.type
_entity.pdbx_description
1 polymer ?
#
loop_
_entity_poly.entity_id
_entity_poly.type
_entity_poly.pdbx_seq_one_letter_code
_entity_poly.pdbx_strand_id
1 'polypeptide(L)'
;MSLDPAPGTIAAVFVALADPSRRQVIGVLAARGTATATAVAEELAITRQAVAKHLATLSDAGLVDAERAGREVRYRLRPAPLRLAARWLDTAAGAWDDRLAAIKDAAERGPEGKP
;
A
#
# COMPACT_ATOMS: atom_id res chain seq x y z
N MET A 1 -0.90 -25.59 -2.45
CA MET A 1 0.10 -24.51 -2.56
C MET A 1 -0.61 -23.20 -2.84
N SER A 2 -0.31 -22.19 -2.04
CA SER A 2 -0.90 -20.89 -2.23
C SER A 2 -0.13 -20.11 -3.30
N LEU A 3 -0.87 -19.39 -4.16
CA LEU A 3 -0.27 -18.50 -5.14
C LEU A 3 -0.18 -17.06 -4.60
N ASP A 4 -0.65 -16.84 -3.38
CA ASP A 4 -0.61 -15.51 -2.78
C ASP A 4 0.83 -15.13 -2.40
N PRO A 5 1.20 -13.87 -2.57
CA PRO A 5 2.52 -13.42 -2.13
C PRO A 5 2.70 -13.59 -0.63
N ALA A 6 3.94 -13.81 -0.20
CA ALA A 6 4.24 -13.91 1.22
C ALA A 6 3.88 -12.60 1.93
N PRO A 7 3.37 -12.66 3.18
CA PRO A 7 3.01 -11.47 3.92
C PRO A 7 4.19 -10.50 4.07
N GLY A 8 3.89 -9.21 4.01
CA GLY A 8 4.90 -8.16 4.21
C GLY A 8 5.80 -7.90 3.03
N THR A 9 5.61 -8.59 1.91
CA THR A 9 6.42 -8.37 0.71
C THR A 9 5.84 -7.23 -0.13
N ILE A 10 6.65 -6.67 -1.02
CA ILE A 10 6.20 -5.64 -1.95
C ILE A 10 5.03 -6.15 -2.79
N ALA A 11 5.10 -7.40 -3.26
CA ALA A 11 4.02 -7.98 -4.04
C ALA A 11 2.72 -8.05 -3.24
N ALA A 12 2.79 -8.44 -1.96
CA ALA A 12 1.61 -8.49 -1.10
C ALA A 12 0.98 -7.10 -0.94
N VAL A 13 1.81 -6.06 -0.82
CA VAL A 13 1.33 -4.68 -0.72
C VAL A 13 0.54 -4.31 -1.98
N PHE A 14 1.09 -4.57 -3.16
CA PHE A 14 0.41 -4.20 -4.41
C PHE A 14 -0.89 -4.96 -4.61
N VAL A 15 -0.91 -6.25 -4.29
CA VAL A 15 -2.15 -7.03 -4.37
C VAL A 15 -3.21 -6.45 -3.43
N ALA A 16 -2.82 -6.14 -2.20
CA ALA A 16 -3.76 -5.60 -1.22
C ALA A 16 -4.29 -4.22 -1.65
N LEU A 17 -3.42 -3.37 -2.18
CA LEU A 17 -3.78 -2.01 -2.58
C LEU A 17 -4.52 -1.94 -3.91
N ALA A 18 -4.65 -3.04 -4.62
CA ALA A 18 -5.38 -3.05 -5.89
C ALA A 18 -6.89 -2.80 -5.69
N ASP A 19 -7.42 -3.10 -4.52
CA ASP A 19 -8.84 -2.89 -4.21
C ASP A 19 -9.04 -1.49 -3.61
N PRO A 20 -9.90 -0.65 -4.21
CA PRO A 20 -10.15 0.70 -3.69
C PRO A 20 -10.67 0.73 -2.26
N SER A 21 -11.54 -0.23 -1.90
CA SER A 21 -12.09 -0.28 -0.54
C SER A 21 -11.02 -0.57 0.48
N ARG A 22 -10.07 -1.44 0.17
CA ARG A 22 -8.97 -1.70 1.08
C ARG A 22 -8.07 -0.49 1.25
N ARG A 23 -7.86 0.30 0.19
CA ARG A 23 -7.13 1.57 0.32
C ARG A 23 -7.85 2.52 1.26
N GLN A 24 -9.18 2.58 1.21
CA GLN A 24 -9.96 3.41 2.12
C GLN A 24 -9.82 2.95 3.57
N VAL A 25 -9.85 1.65 3.80
CA VAL A 25 -9.64 1.10 5.16
C VAL A 25 -8.26 1.49 5.69
N ILE A 26 -7.24 1.36 4.87
CA ILE A 26 -5.87 1.77 5.24
C ILE A 26 -5.84 3.25 5.59
N GLY A 27 -6.51 4.09 4.80
CA GLY A 27 -6.57 5.53 5.05
C GLY A 27 -7.18 5.87 6.41
N VAL A 28 -8.26 5.16 6.79
CA VAL A 28 -8.89 5.37 8.08
C VAL A 28 -7.94 4.98 9.21
N LEU A 29 -7.28 3.82 9.09
CA LEU A 29 -6.34 3.38 10.12
C LEU A 29 -5.15 4.32 10.23
N ALA A 30 -4.64 4.80 9.11
CA ALA A 30 -3.52 5.74 9.11
C ALA A 30 -3.89 7.04 9.84
N ALA A 31 -5.10 7.53 9.62
CA ALA A 31 -5.55 8.78 10.23
C ALA A 31 -5.85 8.62 11.72
N ARG A 32 -6.41 7.47 12.12
CA ARG A 32 -6.87 7.27 13.49
C ARG A 32 -5.82 6.61 14.41
N GLY A 33 -4.85 5.95 13.83
CA GLY A 33 -3.87 5.15 14.59
C GLY A 33 -4.38 3.75 14.85
N THR A 34 -5.50 3.60 15.54
CA THR A 34 -6.17 2.31 15.75
C THR A 34 -7.67 2.50 15.55
N ALA A 35 -8.35 1.42 15.19
CA ALA A 35 -9.81 1.45 15.07
C ALA A 35 -10.38 0.04 15.15
N THR A 36 -11.63 -0.04 15.57
CA THR A 36 -12.40 -1.28 15.51
C THR A 36 -13.04 -1.40 14.13
N ALA A 37 -13.45 -2.60 13.75
CA ALA A 37 -14.17 -2.81 12.50
C ALA A 37 -15.44 -1.96 12.42
N THR A 38 -16.14 -1.83 13.55
CA THR A 38 -17.36 -1.02 13.63
C THR A 38 -17.06 0.46 13.34
N ALA A 39 -16.00 1.00 13.94
CA ALA A 39 -15.64 2.40 13.72
C ALA A 39 -15.26 2.67 12.25
N VAL A 40 -14.51 1.75 11.64
CA VAL A 40 -14.16 1.88 10.22
C VAL A 40 -15.40 1.81 9.35
N ALA A 41 -16.32 0.89 9.64
CA ALA A 41 -17.56 0.73 8.88
C ALA A 41 -18.40 2.00 8.94
N GLU A 42 -18.50 2.61 10.12
CA GLU A 42 -19.26 3.85 10.28
C GLU A 42 -18.65 4.99 9.47
N GLU A 43 -17.33 5.11 9.51
CA GLU A 43 -16.65 6.20 8.79
C GLU A 43 -16.76 6.03 7.29
N LEU A 44 -16.67 4.80 6.77
CA LEU A 44 -16.72 4.54 5.33
C LEU A 44 -18.14 4.32 4.80
N ALA A 45 -19.13 4.26 5.68
CA ALA A 45 -20.53 4.03 5.33
C ALA A 45 -20.70 2.71 4.55
N ILE A 46 -20.01 1.67 4.98
CA ILE A 46 -20.15 0.32 4.44
C ILE A 46 -20.45 -0.64 5.59
N THR A 47 -20.79 -1.87 5.27
CA THR A 47 -21.16 -2.82 6.29
C THR A 47 -19.95 -3.26 7.11
N ARG A 48 -20.21 -3.58 8.38
CA ARG A 48 -19.17 -4.12 9.25
C ARG A 48 -18.60 -5.42 8.70
N GLN A 49 -19.45 -6.25 8.08
CA GLN A 49 -19.01 -7.51 7.48
C GLN A 49 -18.01 -7.26 6.34
N ALA A 50 -18.27 -6.26 5.50
CA ALA A 50 -17.36 -5.92 4.41
C ALA A 50 -16.03 -5.44 4.96
N VAL A 51 -16.06 -4.59 5.99
CA VAL A 51 -14.84 -4.10 6.64
C VAL A 51 -14.06 -5.26 7.26
N ALA A 52 -14.74 -6.16 7.96
CA ALA A 52 -14.09 -7.31 8.59
C ALA A 52 -13.36 -8.16 7.55
N LYS A 53 -13.97 -8.35 6.39
CA LYS A 53 -13.35 -9.11 5.30
C LYS A 53 -12.10 -8.40 4.77
N HIS A 54 -12.19 -7.08 4.58
CA HIS A 54 -11.03 -6.30 4.12
C HIS A 54 -9.91 -6.32 5.15
N LEU A 55 -10.25 -6.20 6.44
CA LEU A 55 -9.26 -6.24 7.51
C LEU A 55 -8.58 -7.61 7.58
N ALA A 56 -9.33 -8.69 7.37
CA ALA A 56 -8.75 -10.03 7.34
C ALA A 56 -7.77 -10.17 6.18
N THR A 57 -8.14 -9.68 5.01
CA THR A 57 -7.25 -9.71 3.84
C THR A 57 -5.99 -8.90 4.09
N LEU A 58 -6.11 -7.70 4.67
CA LEU A 58 -4.98 -6.84 5.00
C LEU A 58 -4.09 -7.47 6.06
N SER A 59 -4.68 -8.14 7.05
CA SER A 59 -3.95 -8.84 8.08
C SER A 59 -3.15 -10.01 7.50
N ASP A 60 -3.78 -10.79 6.62
CA ASP A 60 -3.12 -11.91 5.94
C ASP A 60 -1.97 -11.43 5.05
N ALA A 61 -2.08 -10.24 4.49
CA ALA A 61 -1.02 -9.65 3.66
C ALA A 61 0.11 -9.04 4.50
N GLY A 62 -0.03 -9.00 5.81
CA GLY A 62 1.00 -8.45 6.69
C GLY A 62 0.95 -6.94 6.82
N LEU A 63 -0.15 -6.30 6.44
CA LEU A 63 -0.27 -4.84 6.45
C LEU A 63 -0.98 -4.29 7.69
N VAL A 64 -1.67 -5.14 8.42
CA VAL A 64 -2.49 -4.75 9.55
C VAL A 64 -2.28 -5.76 10.67
N ASP A 65 -2.19 -5.26 11.90
CA ASP A 65 -2.20 -6.07 13.11
C ASP A 65 -3.54 -5.94 13.81
N ALA A 66 -4.00 -7.02 14.40
CA ALA A 66 -5.19 -7.05 15.22
C ALA A 66 -4.78 -7.28 16.68
N GLU A 67 -5.34 -6.52 17.58
CA GLU A 67 -5.08 -6.65 19.00
C GLU A 67 -6.39 -6.68 19.76
N ARG A 68 -6.57 -7.70 20.59
CA ARG A 68 -7.76 -7.79 21.41
C ARG A 68 -7.61 -6.91 22.65
N ALA A 69 -8.58 -6.04 22.87
CA ALA A 69 -8.64 -5.16 24.03
C ALA A 69 -10.01 -5.33 24.66
N GLY A 70 -10.10 -6.18 25.69
CA GLY A 70 -11.38 -6.51 26.29
C GLY A 70 -12.27 -7.28 25.32
N ARG A 71 -13.43 -6.74 25.04
CA ARG A 71 -14.38 -7.33 24.09
C ARG A 71 -14.18 -6.82 22.66
N GLU A 72 -13.29 -5.84 22.49
CA GLU A 72 -13.04 -5.24 21.20
C GLU A 72 -11.80 -5.84 20.57
N VAL A 73 -11.76 -5.79 19.23
CA VAL A 73 -10.55 -6.06 18.48
C VAL A 73 -10.19 -4.75 17.79
N ARG A 74 -8.99 -4.25 18.06
CA ARG A 74 -8.48 -3.04 17.44
C ARG A 74 -7.45 -3.38 16.39
N TYR A 75 -7.51 -2.65 15.31
CA TYR A 75 -6.64 -2.85 14.16
C TYR A 75 -5.73 -1.66 14.00
N ARG A 76 -4.50 -1.90 13.58
CA ARG A 76 -3.54 -0.83 13.28
C ARG A 76 -2.70 -1.22 12.09
N LEU A 77 -2.20 -0.22 11.38
CA LEU A 77 -1.31 -0.47 10.26
C LEU A 77 0.05 -0.96 10.72
N ARG A 78 0.65 -1.78 9.87
CA ARG A 78 2.07 -2.09 9.93
C ARG A 78 2.73 -1.27 8.82
N PRO A 79 3.37 -0.16 9.13
CA PRO A 79 3.87 0.73 8.07
C PRO A 79 5.09 0.23 7.33
N ALA A 80 5.84 -0.73 7.90
CA ALA A 80 7.09 -1.18 7.30
C ALA A 80 6.91 -1.73 5.87
N PRO A 81 5.94 -2.62 5.58
CA PRO A 81 5.75 -3.08 4.21
C PRO A 81 5.36 -1.96 3.25
N LEU A 82 4.56 -1.00 3.71
CA LEU A 82 4.17 0.14 2.89
C LEU A 82 5.38 0.99 2.53
N ARG A 83 6.29 1.21 3.50
CA ARG A 83 7.53 1.96 3.26
C ARG A 83 8.44 1.23 2.29
N LEU A 84 8.49 -0.08 2.37
CA LEU A 84 9.28 -0.89 1.46
C LEU A 84 8.78 -0.73 0.02
N ALA A 85 7.47 -0.79 -0.17
CA ALA A 85 6.86 -0.59 -1.48
C ALA A 85 7.10 0.84 -1.99
N ALA A 86 6.99 1.83 -1.10
CA ALA A 86 7.24 3.23 -1.45
C ALA A 86 8.67 3.44 -1.93
N ARG A 87 9.64 2.84 -1.25
CA ARG A 87 11.05 2.94 -1.67
C ARG A 87 11.26 2.30 -3.03
N TRP A 88 10.61 1.17 -3.28
CA TRP A 88 10.72 0.52 -4.59
C TRP A 88 10.17 1.42 -5.69
N LEU A 89 9.00 2.02 -5.43
CA LEU A 89 8.37 2.93 -6.39
C LEU A 89 9.25 4.16 -6.64
N ASP A 90 9.84 4.73 -5.58
CA ASP A 90 10.72 5.88 -5.72
C ASP A 90 11.96 5.54 -6.54
N THR A 91 12.53 4.36 -6.31
CA THR A 91 13.70 3.91 -7.07
C THR A 91 13.34 3.75 -8.56
N ALA A 92 12.20 3.15 -8.84
CA ALA A 92 11.76 2.96 -10.22
C ALA A 92 11.49 4.30 -10.90
N ALA A 93 10.83 5.23 -10.20
CA ALA A 93 10.54 6.56 -10.73
C ALA A 93 11.83 7.34 -10.98
N GLY A 94 12.78 7.25 -10.05
CA GLY A 94 14.08 7.91 -10.21
C GLY A 94 14.85 7.38 -11.40
N ALA A 95 14.86 6.07 -11.58
CA ALA A 95 15.53 5.46 -12.74
C ALA A 95 14.89 5.91 -14.05
N TRP A 96 13.56 6.03 -14.08
CA TRP A 96 12.85 6.50 -15.25
C TRP A 96 13.18 7.96 -15.55
N ASP A 97 13.21 8.81 -14.51
CA ASP A 97 13.57 10.21 -14.65
C ASP A 97 14.98 10.37 -15.20
N ASP A 98 15.94 9.58 -14.71
CA ASP A 98 17.31 9.62 -15.19
C ASP A 98 17.38 9.23 -16.66
N ARG A 99 16.61 8.23 -17.06
CA ARG A 99 16.56 7.79 -18.44
C ARG A 99 15.97 8.88 -19.35
N LEU A 100 14.91 9.55 -18.91
CA LEU A 100 14.30 10.64 -19.65
C LEU A 100 15.28 11.81 -19.80
N ALA A 101 16.00 12.13 -18.72
CA ALA A 101 16.99 13.20 -18.76
C ALA A 101 18.09 12.88 -19.77
N ALA A 102 18.55 11.63 -19.81
CA ALA A 102 19.58 11.21 -20.77
C ALA A 102 19.08 11.31 -22.20
N ILE A 103 17.83 10.91 -22.44
CA ILE A 103 17.22 10.98 -23.77
C ILE A 103 17.07 12.44 -24.21
N LYS A 104 16.58 13.30 -23.28
CA LYS A 104 16.42 14.71 -23.58
C LYS A 104 17.78 15.38 -23.89
N ASP A 105 18.79 15.06 -23.10
CA ASP A 105 20.13 15.58 -23.30
C ASP A 105 20.69 15.17 -24.66
N ALA A 106 20.52 13.91 -25.03
CA ALA A 106 20.97 13.42 -26.33
C ALA A 106 20.24 14.11 -27.49
N ALA A 107 18.92 14.34 -27.32
CA ALA A 107 18.14 15.03 -28.34
C ALA A 107 18.55 16.50 -28.49
N GLU A 108 18.87 17.16 -27.36
CA GLU A 108 19.29 18.55 -27.39
C GLU A 108 20.68 18.74 -27.99
N ARG A 109 21.55 17.74 -27.84
CA ARG A 109 22.86 17.80 -28.50
C ARG A 109 22.75 17.57 -29.99
N GLY A 110 21.70 16.89 -30.43
CA GLY A 110 21.45 16.69 -31.85
C GLY A 110 22.43 15.76 -32.54
N PRO A 111 22.23 15.55 -33.83
CA PRO A 111 23.07 14.64 -34.58
C PRO A 111 24.50 15.12 -34.71
N GLU A 112 24.70 16.41 -34.47
CA GLU A 112 26.04 16.88 -34.52
C GLU A 112 26.66 16.78 -33.21
N GLY A 113 26.06 16.18 -32.27
CA GLY A 113 26.73 15.81 -31.07
C GLY A 113 28.10 15.38 -31.39
N LYS A 114 28.32 15.21 -32.57
CA LYS A 114 29.61 15.09 -33.07
C LYS A 114 30.04 16.37 -33.71
N PRO A 115 31.24 16.59 -33.84
CA PRO A 115 31.79 17.77 -34.48
C PRO A 115 31.39 17.89 -35.91
#